data_fe711cdd12add6bf5757aba2e5a969c4
#
_entry.id   fe711cdd12add6bf5757aba2e5a969c4
#
_cell.length_a   1.000
_cell.length_b   1.000
_cell.length_c   1.000
_cell.angle_alpha   90.00
_cell.angle_beta   90.00
_cell.angle_gamma   90.00
#
_symmetry.space_group_name_H-M   'P 1'
#
loop_
_entity.id
_entity.type
_entity.pdbx_description
1 polymer ?
#
loop_
_entity_poly.entity_id
_entity_poly.type
_entity_poly.pdbx_seq_one_letter_code
_entity_poly.pdbx_strand_id
1 'polypeptide(L)'
;PEYRPTVIDTAVLARRLVRDEVPNCKLSTLASRLRLDHSPTHRALDDALATTDLLHVLIERASGFGVLGLDDLVTLSKLAGHPQAAKLTMTTLLPRTPGVYMFCGGRDEVLYVGKASNLRQRVRSYFGGEDRRRIATMLREARQVRHFELPDPLTAEIVEGRLIARMLPRYNRAGKRADKYCYVRLDAAAPWPRLAVVKEPSPSGLHLGPLPSRTMAGLVIEAFHSALPLRRCSTRLGAGYQPPPGASPCSSAQLGASQCPCAGLADAAGYARAVDTARRAFQGDPTAIVERLSARMGELACAQRFEEAALARDRLSALLGAVRRDRLLAAVRRAGRCEVRRGEVAWTFDAGRLVDVSVAGTAGRALPADPPPPPADGRPVGRALVDEALCVAKYLDRNAGQLEVVSCSGVWDFPVAADDALPRLV
;
A
#
# COMPACT_ATOMS: atom_id res chain seq x y z
N PRO A 1 -15.06 -27.62 -6.31
CA PRO A 1 -15.39 -26.23 -6.62
C PRO A 1 -16.88 -26.14 -6.92
N GLU A 2 -17.62 -25.41 -6.05
CA GLU A 2 -19.03 -25.13 -6.32
C GLU A 2 -19.16 -24.34 -7.62
N TYR A 3 -19.88 -24.89 -8.59
CA TYR A 3 -20.26 -24.18 -9.81
C TYR A 3 -21.21 -23.03 -9.44
N ARG A 4 -20.72 -21.80 -9.49
CA ARG A 4 -21.55 -20.59 -9.32
C ARG A 4 -21.75 -19.94 -10.69
N PRO A 5 -22.87 -20.20 -11.37
CA PRO A 5 -23.14 -19.59 -12.66
C PRO A 5 -23.27 -18.06 -12.53
N THR A 6 -22.81 -17.35 -13.56
CA THR A 6 -23.07 -15.92 -13.67
C THR A 6 -24.55 -15.71 -14.00
N VAL A 7 -25.29 -15.05 -13.13
CA VAL A 7 -26.72 -14.75 -13.30
C VAL A 7 -26.89 -13.28 -13.75
N ILE A 8 -27.69 -13.08 -14.80
CA ILE A 8 -28.09 -11.77 -15.30
C ILE A 8 -29.59 -11.62 -15.07
N ASP A 9 -29.99 -10.63 -14.29
CA ASP A 9 -31.39 -10.27 -14.10
C ASP A 9 -31.86 -9.38 -15.25
N THR A 10 -32.70 -9.94 -16.15
CA THR A 10 -33.23 -9.24 -17.32
C THR A 10 -34.19 -8.11 -16.94
N ALA A 11 -34.90 -8.21 -15.81
CA ALA A 11 -35.76 -7.13 -15.32
C ALA A 11 -34.95 -5.94 -14.84
N VAL A 12 -33.80 -6.18 -14.19
CA VAL A 12 -32.86 -5.13 -13.80
C VAL A 12 -32.28 -4.46 -15.05
N LEU A 13 -31.86 -5.22 -16.04
CA LEU A 13 -31.38 -4.69 -17.32
C LEU A 13 -32.44 -3.88 -18.05
N ALA A 14 -33.68 -4.37 -18.13
CA ALA A 14 -34.78 -3.66 -18.78
C ALA A 14 -35.06 -2.31 -18.11
N ARG A 15 -35.11 -2.27 -16.77
CA ARG A 15 -35.24 -1.01 -16.03
C ARG A 15 -34.12 -0.03 -16.34
N ARG A 16 -32.98 -0.53 -16.75
CA ARG A 16 -31.80 0.27 -17.08
C ARG A 16 -31.82 0.82 -18.49
N LEU A 17 -32.16 -0.04 -19.44
CA LEU A 17 -31.93 0.22 -20.86
C LEU A 17 -33.17 0.77 -21.59
N VAL A 18 -34.35 0.41 -21.11
CA VAL A 18 -35.61 0.69 -21.84
C VAL A 18 -36.73 1.28 -20.96
N ARG A 19 -36.40 1.70 -19.72
CA ARG A 19 -37.41 2.25 -18.78
C ARG A 19 -38.19 3.43 -19.36
N ASP A 20 -37.52 4.30 -20.09
CA ASP A 20 -38.13 5.51 -20.68
C ASP A 20 -38.95 5.19 -21.92
N GLU A 21 -38.87 3.96 -22.46
CA GLU A 21 -39.60 3.48 -23.62
C GLU A 21 -40.88 2.71 -23.24
N VAL A 22 -41.00 2.32 -21.96
CA VAL A 22 -42.07 1.44 -21.48
C VAL A 22 -42.72 1.91 -20.19
N PRO A 23 -44.03 1.72 -20.00
CA PRO A 23 -44.73 2.15 -18.79
C PRO A 23 -44.32 1.38 -17.53
N ASN A 24 -43.92 0.10 -17.70
CA ASN A 24 -43.37 -0.76 -16.65
C ASN A 24 -42.50 -1.87 -17.26
N CYS A 25 -41.69 -2.53 -16.43
CA CYS A 25 -40.79 -3.60 -16.85
C CYS A 25 -41.32 -5.01 -16.54
N LYS A 26 -42.65 -5.22 -16.62
CA LYS A 26 -43.23 -6.58 -16.59
C LYS A 26 -42.97 -7.25 -17.92
N LEU A 27 -42.69 -8.58 -17.91
CA LEU A 27 -42.33 -9.31 -19.12
C LEU A 27 -43.36 -9.16 -20.23
N SER A 28 -44.66 -9.22 -19.90
CA SER A 28 -45.76 -9.01 -20.85
C SER A 28 -45.76 -7.61 -21.48
N THR A 29 -45.48 -6.59 -20.72
CA THR A 29 -45.38 -5.23 -21.21
C THR A 29 -44.18 -5.04 -22.13
N LEU A 30 -43.03 -5.61 -21.71
CA LEU A 30 -41.78 -5.57 -22.48
C LEU A 30 -41.96 -6.33 -23.80
N ALA A 31 -42.55 -7.54 -23.78
CA ALA A 31 -42.82 -8.32 -24.96
C ALA A 31 -43.66 -7.56 -26.00
N SER A 32 -44.74 -6.96 -25.55
CA SER A 32 -45.61 -6.18 -26.43
C SER A 32 -44.93 -4.90 -26.97
N ARG A 33 -44.29 -4.14 -26.12
CA ARG A 33 -43.69 -2.84 -26.52
C ARG A 33 -42.41 -2.96 -27.35
N LEU A 34 -41.59 -3.98 -27.05
CA LEU A 34 -40.35 -4.25 -27.78
C LEU A 34 -40.57 -5.22 -28.96
N ARG A 35 -41.82 -5.69 -29.16
CA ARG A 35 -42.22 -6.59 -30.25
C ARG A 35 -41.37 -7.86 -30.27
N LEU A 36 -41.29 -8.53 -29.11
CA LEU A 36 -40.58 -9.81 -29.01
C LEU A 36 -41.31 -10.89 -29.81
N ASP A 37 -40.57 -11.89 -30.31
CA ASP A 37 -41.13 -12.98 -31.13
C ASP A 37 -42.04 -13.89 -30.30
N HIS A 38 -41.78 -14.04 -29.00
CA HIS A 38 -42.59 -14.85 -28.08
C HIS A 38 -43.30 -13.96 -27.05
N SER A 39 -44.56 -14.34 -26.76
CA SER A 39 -45.38 -13.67 -25.73
C SER A 39 -45.46 -14.54 -24.47
N PRO A 40 -45.27 -13.96 -23.26
CA PRO A 40 -45.40 -14.73 -22.02
C PRO A 40 -46.86 -15.10 -21.77
N THR A 41 -47.11 -16.35 -21.37
CA THR A 41 -48.43 -16.90 -21.09
C THR A 41 -48.58 -17.45 -19.68
N HIS A 42 -47.64 -17.22 -18.80
CA HIS A 42 -47.48 -17.85 -17.47
C HIS A 42 -47.22 -19.35 -17.52
N ARG A 43 -46.76 -19.85 -18.67
CA ARG A 43 -46.21 -21.19 -18.82
C ARG A 43 -44.69 -21.09 -18.88
N ALA A 44 -44.02 -22.03 -18.22
CA ALA A 44 -42.56 -21.96 -18.05
C ALA A 44 -41.78 -21.86 -19.39
N LEU A 45 -42.22 -22.57 -20.42
CA LEU A 45 -41.56 -22.55 -21.74
C LEU A 45 -41.75 -21.18 -22.43
N ASP A 46 -42.99 -20.68 -22.48
CA ASP A 46 -43.30 -19.42 -23.16
C ASP A 46 -42.62 -18.23 -22.47
N ASP A 47 -42.62 -18.25 -21.16
CA ASP A 47 -41.95 -17.22 -20.36
C ASP A 47 -40.43 -17.28 -20.53
N ALA A 48 -39.84 -18.46 -20.64
CA ALA A 48 -38.41 -18.65 -20.91
C ALA A 48 -38.02 -18.13 -22.29
N LEU A 49 -38.81 -18.46 -23.33
CA LEU A 49 -38.59 -17.99 -24.71
C LEU A 49 -38.72 -16.46 -24.79
N ALA A 50 -39.77 -15.88 -24.22
CA ALA A 50 -39.94 -14.43 -24.16
C ALA A 50 -38.81 -13.74 -23.37
N THR A 51 -38.29 -14.36 -22.31
CA THR A 51 -37.12 -13.84 -21.54
C THR A 51 -35.84 -13.89 -22.36
N THR A 52 -35.67 -14.91 -23.19
CA THR A 52 -34.53 -15.07 -24.11
C THR A 52 -34.55 -13.96 -25.17
N ASP A 53 -35.70 -13.74 -25.82
CA ASP A 53 -35.86 -12.65 -26.79
C ASP A 53 -35.59 -11.31 -26.16
N LEU A 54 -36.13 -11.07 -24.95
CA LEU A 54 -35.86 -9.86 -24.18
C LEU A 54 -34.37 -9.68 -23.95
N LEU A 55 -33.67 -10.75 -23.56
CA LEU A 55 -32.21 -10.65 -23.30
C LEU A 55 -31.46 -10.24 -24.60
N HIS A 56 -31.82 -10.76 -25.76
CA HIS A 56 -31.21 -10.40 -27.04
C HIS A 56 -31.41 -8.91 -27.35
N VAL A 57 -32.64 -8.40 -27.22
CA VAL A 57 -32.92 -6.96 -27.40
C VAL A 57 -32.16 -6.10 -26.41
N LEU A 58 -32.07 -6.54 -25.15
CA LEU A 58 -31.32 -5.80 -24.13
C LEU A 58 -29.81 -5.82 -24.38
N ILE A 59 -29.25 -6.90 -24.93
CA ILE A 59 -27.83 -6.97 -25.33
C ILE A 59 -27.57 -5.98 -26.48
N GLU A 60 -28.46 -5.93 -27.47
CA GLU A 60 -28.36 -4.96 -28.57
C GLU A 60 -28.38 -3.52 -28.06
N ARG A 61 -29.32 -3.18 -27.19
CA ARG A 61 -29.40 -1.86 -26.56
C ARG A 61 -28.18 -1.55 -25.71
N ALA A 62 -27.64 -2.55 -25.01
CA ALA A 62 -26.44 -2.41 -24.17
C ALA A 62 -25.19 -2.07 -24.99
N SER A 63 -25.13 -2.46 -26.27
CA SER A 63 -24.00 -2.13 -27.15
C SER A 63 -23.78 -0.63 -27.25
N GLY A 64 -24.84 0.18 -27.30
CA GLY A 64 -24.77 1.64 -27.26
C GLY A 64 -24.14 2.23 -25.98
N PHE A 65 -24.06 1.45 -24.91
CA PHE A 65 -23.36 1.78 -23.66
C PHE A 65 -21.94 1.19 -23.60
N GLY A 66 -21.41 0.73 -24.73
CA GLY A 66 -20.07 0.18 -24.84
C GLY A 66 -19.92 -1.19 -24.18
N VAL A 67 -20.99 -1.98 -24.08
CA VAL A 67 -20.95 -3.38 -23.63
C VAL A 67 -20.40 -4.23 -24.76
N LEU A 68 -19.26 -4.90 -24.54
CA LEU A 68 -18.59 -5.74 -25.53
C LEU A 68 -18.49 -7.22 -25.09
N GLY A 69 -19.06 -7.57 -23.96
CA GLY A 69 -19.02 -8.94 -23.45
C GLY A 69 -19.74 -9.12 -22.12
N LEU A 70 -19.74 -10.37 -21.62
CA LEU A 70 -20.48 -10.78 -20.43
C LEU A 70 -20.12 -9.93 -19.18
N ASP A 71 -18.84 -9.68 -18.92
CA ASP A 71 -18.41 -8.91 -17.75
C ASP A 71 -18.93 -7.47 -17.77
N ASP A 72 -19.01 -6.88 -18.97
CA ASP A 72 -19.56 -5.55 -19.16
C ASP A 72 -21.07 -5.56 -18.91
N LEU A 73 -21.77 -6.61 -19.35
CA LEU A 73 -23.22 -6.76 -19.19
C LEU A 73 -23.59 -6.97 -17.71
N VAL A 74 -22.82 -7.83 -17.00
CA VAL A 74 -22.97 -8.03 -15.54
C VAL A 74 -22.71 -6.73 -14.79
N THR A 75 -21.68 -5.99 -15.19
CA THR A 75 -21.40 -4.68 -14.58
C THR A 75 -22.53 -3.70 -14.84
N LEU A 76 -23.05 -3.65 -16.05
CA LEU A 76 -24.18 -2.78 -16.41
C LEU A 76 -25.43 -3.09 -15.58
N SER A 77 -25.72 -4.37 -15.31
CA SER A 77 -26.86 -4.75 -14.47
C SER A 77 -26.73 -4.23 -13.03
N LYS A 78 -25.51 -4.18 -12.49
CA LYS A 78 -25.20 -3.63 -11.15
C LYS A 78 -25.22 -2.10 -11.09
N LEU A 79 -25.18 -1.42 -12.23
CA LEU A 79 -25.15 0.04 -12.35
C LEU A 79 -26.54 0.70 -12.24
N ALA A 80 -27.58 -0.05 -11.92
CA ALA A 80 -28.96 0.45 -11.85
C ALA A 80 -29.06 1.67 -10.92
N GLY A 81 -29.44 2.82 -11.49
CA GLY A 81 -29.72 4.05 -10.73
C GLY A 81 -28.53 4.98 -10.47
N HIS A 82 -27.31 4.69 -10.96
CA HIS A 82 -26.20 5.62 -10.73
C HIS A 82 -26.38 6.93 -11.51
N PRO A 83 -26.36 8.11 -10.85
CA PRO A 83 -26.64 9.42 -11.49
C PRO A 83 -25.72 9.78 -12.67
N GLN A 84 -24.54 9.15 -12.74
CA GLN A 84 -23.53 9.41 -13.76
C GLN A 84 -23.41 8.27 -14.80
N ALA A 85 -24.43 7.46 -14.94
CA ALA A 85 -24.42 6.32 -15.85
C ALA A 85 -24.17 6.70 -17.33
N ALA A 86 -24.65 7.87 -17.77
CA ALA A 86 -24.36 8.36 -19.12
C ALA A 86 -22.85 8.52 -19.40
N LYS A 87 -22.04 8.70 -18.37
CA LYS A 87 -20.57 8.81 -18.49
C LYS A 87 -19.86 7.48 -18.68
N LEU A 88 -20.56 6.34 -18.67
CA LEU A 88 -19.97 5.04 -19.02
C LEU A 88 -19.35 5.04 -20.43
N THR A 89 -19.83 5.88 -21.32
CA THR A 89 -19.23 6.07 -22.65
C THR A 89 -17.76 6.43 -22.61
N MET A 90 -17.29 7.12 -21.54
CA MET A 90 -15.87 7.39 -21.33
C MET A 90 -15.01 6.14 -21.17
N THR A 91 -15.61 4.99 -20.90
CA THR A 91 -14.91 3.70 -20.68
C THR A 91 -14.86 2.83 -21.93
N THR A 92 -15.49 3.25 -23.05
CA THR A 92 -15.68 2.40 -24.25
C THR A 92 -14.35 1.99 -24.86
N LEU A 93 -13.39 2.91 -24.92
CA LEU A 93 -12.06 2.68 -25.52
C LEU A 93 -11.00 2.15 -24.54
N LEU A 94 -11.38 1.91 -23.28
CA LEU A 94 -10.43 1.39 -22.30
C LEU A 94 -10.09 -0.08 -22.58
N PRO A 95 -8.80 -0.44 -22.62
CA PRO A 95 -8.35 -1.81 -22.82
C PRO A 95 -8.60 -2.66 -21.56
N ARG A 96 -8.49 -4.00 -21.71
CA ARG A 96 -8.59 -4.97 -20.60
C ARG A 96 -7.22 -5.38 -20.06
N THR A 97 -6.21 -4.58 -20.29
CA THR A 97 -4.82 -4.78 -19.91
C THR A 97 -4.50 -4.09 -18.58
N PRO A 98 -3.40 -4.44 -17.92
CA PRO A 98 -2.88 -3.70 -16.78
C PRO A 98 -2.49 -2.27 -17.17
N GLY A 99 -2.54 -1.35 -16.21
CA GLY A 99 -2.10 0.02 -16.44
C GLY A 99 -2.58 1.02 -15.41
N VAL A 100 -2.39 2.29 -15.76
CA VAL A 100 -2.78 3.45 -14.96
C VAL A 100 -3.85 4.24 -15.70
N TYR A 101 -4.87 4.66 -14.98
CA TYR A 101 -5.95 5.52 -15.50
C TYR A 101 -6.02 6.83 -14.71
N MET A 102 -6.49 7.87 -15.38
CA MET A 102 -6.67 9.20 -14.83
C MET A 102 -8.05 9.72 -15.16
N PHE A 103 -8.84 10.07 -14.14
CA PHE A 103 -10.04 10.88 -14.35
C PHE A 103 -9.64 12.34 -14.51
N CYS A 104 -10.00 12.94 -15.63
CA CYS A 104 -9.71 14.34 -15.93
C CYS A 104 -10.99 15.16 -15.96
N GLY A 105 -10.93 16.36 -15.41
CA GLY A 105 -12.00 17.37 -15.41
C GLY A 105 -11.96 18.29 -16.62
N GLY A 106 -12.53 19.47 -16.48
CA GLY A 106 -12.38 20.54 -17.46
C GLY A 106 -10.94 21.05 -17.53
N ARG A 107 -10.51 21.54 -18.69
CA ARG A 107 -9.14 22.04 -18.94
C ARG A 107 -8.04 21.00 -18.63
N ASP A 108 -8.34 19.71 -18.82
CA ASP A 108 -7.40 18.61 -18.62
C ASP A 108 -6.85 18.43 -17.19
N GLU A 109 -7.49 19.08 -16.19
CA GLU A 109 -7.13 18.90 -14.79
C GLU A 109 -7.23 17.42 -14.38
N VAL A 110 -6.14 16.83 -13.86
CA VAL A 110 -6.17 15.47 -13.35
C VAL A 110 -6.82 15.46 -11.96
N LEU A 111 -8.00 14.86 -11.88
CA LEU A 111 -8.80 14.77 -10.66
C LEU A 111 -8.39 13.60 -9.79
N TYR A 112 -8.09 12.46 -10.42
CA TYR A 112 -7.74 11.21 -9.74
C TYR A 112 -6.85 10.36 -10.63
N VAL A 113 -5.89 9.69 -10.04
CA VAL A 113 -5.03 8.67 -10.66
C VAL A 113 -5.27 7.35 -9.95
N GLY A 114 -5.33 6.25 -10.70
CA GLY A 114 -5.44 4.91 -10.14
C GLY A 114 -4.82 3.85 -11.03
N LYS A 115 -4.45 2.72 -10.45
CA LYS A 115 -3.93 1.55 -11.15
C LYS A 115 -4.98 0.46 -11.30
N ALA A 116 -4.79 -0.42 -12.26
CA ALA A 116 -5.62 -1.59 -12.47
C ALA A 116 -4.83 -2.74 -13.11
N SER A 117 -5.20 -3.98 -12.80
CA SER A 117 -4.82 -5.15 -13.59
C SER A 117 -5.68 -5.32 -14.84
N ASN A 118 -6.85 -4.70 -14.85
CA ASN A 118 -7.75 -4.56 -16.00
C ASN A 118 -8.36 -3.15 -15.95
N LEU A 119 -7.88 -2.27 -16.81
CA LEU A 119 -8.25 -0.85 -16.85
C LEU A 119 -9.75 -0.66 -17.04
N ARG A 120 -10.35 -1.35 -18.02
CA ARG A 120 -11.77 -1.22 -18.33
C ARG A 120 -12.65 -1.65 -17.17
N GLN A 121 -12.42 -2.82 -16.63
CA GLN A 121 -13.19 -3.35 -15.51
C GLN A 121 -13.08 -2.44 -14.28
N ARG A 122 -11.88 -1.99 -13.96
CA ARG A 122 -11.64 -1.12 -12.80
C ARG A 122 -12.33 0.24 -12.93
N VAL A 123 -12.21 0.91 -14.08
CA VAL A 123 -12.83 2.21 -14.27
C VAL A 123 -14.36 2.10 -14.26
N ARG A 124 -14.91 1.04 -14.87
CA ARG A 124 -16.36 0.79 -14.84
C ARG A 124 -16.89 0.53 -13.44
N SER A 125 -16.10 -0.11 -12.56
CA SER A 125 -16.54 -0.37 -11.18
C SER A 125 -16.87 0.88 -10.37
N TYR A 126 -16.34 2.04 -10.74
CA TYR A 126 -16.68 3.32 -10.08
C TYR A 126 -18.15 3.74 -10.32
N PHE A 127 -18.78 3.26 -11.37
CA PHE A 127 -20.17 3.53 -11.69
C PHE A 127 -21.14 2.51 -11.06
N GLY A 128 -20.62 1.45 -10.41
CA GLY A 128 -21.38 0.32 -9.85
C GLY A 128 -21.88 0.50 -8.42
N GLY A 129 -22.11 1.73 -7.95
CA GLY A 129 -22.67 1.95 -6.60
C GLY A 129 -21.62 2.08 -5.52
N GLU A 130 -20.50 2.72 -5.79
CA GLU A 130 -19.56 3.09 -4.75
C GLU A 130 -20.14 4.25 -3.92
N ASP A 131 -20.65 3.94 -2.72
CA ASP A 131 -21.31 4.88 -1.79
C ASP A 131 -20.41 5.99 -1.23
N ARG A 132 -19.12 6.01 -1.61
CA ARG A 132 -18.19 7.03 -1.15
C ARG A 132 -18.49 8.38 -1.80
N ARG A 133 -19.13 9.28 -1.03
CA ARG A 133 -19.49 10.66 -1.44
C ARG A 133 -18.42 11.38 -2.27
N ARG A 134 -17.15 11.12 -1.97
CA ARG A 134 -16.00 11.69 -2.69
C ARG A 134 -15.88 11.17 -4.14
N ILE A 135 -16.12 9.88 -4.36
CA ILE A 135 -16.09 9.28 -5.70
C ILE A 135 -17.25 9.79 -6.54
N ALA A 136 -18.44 9.88 -5.96
CA ALA A 136 -19.59 10.47 -6.64
C ALA A 136 -19.32 11.92 -7.08
N THR A 137 -18.64 12.72 -6.24
CA THR A 137 -18.25 14.09 -6.59
C THR A 137 -17.22 14.11 -7.71
N MET A 138 -16.18 13.26 -7.63
CA MET A 138 -15.17 13.11 -8.69
C MET A 138 -15.82 12.74 -10.03
N LEU A 139 -16.75 11.78 -10.04
CA LEU A 139 -17.44 11.35 -11.26
C LEU A 139 -18.29 12.46 -11.86
N ARG A 140 -18.93 13.31 -11.04
CA ARG A 140 -19.68 14.49 -11.54
C ARG A 140 -18.76 15.46 -12.29
N GLU A 141 -17.56 15.70 -11.80
CA GLU A 141 -16.59 16.62 -12.38
C GLU A 141 -15.83 16.02 -13.57
N ALA A 142 -15.64 14.70 -13.60
CA ALA A 142 -14.92 14.01 -14.65
C ALA A 142 -15.57 14.24 -16.03
N ARG A 143 -14.75 14.54 -17.03
CA ARG A 143 -15.12 14.74 -18.43
C ARG A 143 -14.55 13.68 -19.34
N GLN A 144 -13.39 13.13 -18.98
CA GLN A 144 -12.71 12.08 -19.76
C GLN A 144 -11.89 11.18 -18.84
N VAL A 145 -11.53 10.01 -19.35
CA VAL A 145 -10.58 9.07 -18.73
C VAL A 145 -9.41 8.92 -19.69
N ARG A 146 -8.21 9.26 -19.22
CA ARG A 146 -6.95 8.94 -19.89
C ARG A 146 -6.35 7.69 -19.28
N HIS A 147 -5.57 6.96 -20.03
CA HIS A 147 -4.91 5.75 -19.53
C HIS A 147 -3.56 5.53 -20.19
N PHE A 148 -2.73 4.75 -19.51
CA PHE A 148 -1.51 4.18 -20.03
C PHE A 148 -1.56 2.66 -19.81
N GLU A 149 -1.43 1.91 -20.89
CA GLU A 149 -1.25 0.46 -20.80
C GLU A 149 0.17 0.17 -20.33
N LEU A 150 0.32 -0.74 -19.40
CA LEU A 150 1.60 -1.12 -18.80
C LEU A 150 1.70 -2.64 -18.78
N PRO A 151 2.90 -3.21 -18.86
CA PRO A 151 3.05 -4.65 -19.08
C PRO A 151 2.60 -5.50 -17.88
N ASP A 152 2.60 -4.93 -16.68
CA ASP A 152 2.34 -5.69 -15.46
C ASP A 152 1.84 -4.79 -14.31
N PRO A 153 1.27 -5.41 -13.25
CA PRO A 153 0.75 -4.68 -12.10
C PRO A 153 1.80 -3.95 -11.26
N LEU A 154 3.06 -4.42 -11.20
CA LEU A 154 4.13 -3.75 -10.46
C LEU A 154 4.47 -2.41 -11.13
N THR A 155 4.69 -2.44 -12.44
CA THR A 155 4.93 -1.24 -13.24
C THR A 155 3.77 -0.24 -13.09
N ALA A 156 2.52 -0.73 -13.11
CA ALA A 156 1.34 0.10 -12.91
C ALA A 156 1.30 0.74 -11.50
N GLU A 157 1.72 0.01 -10.47
CA GLU A 157 1.78 0.54 -9.08
C GLU A 157 2.82 1.65 -8.95
N ILE A 158 3.99 1.46 -9.53
CA ILE A 158 5.08 2.44 -9.50
C ILE A 158 4.71 3.71 -10.26
N VAL A 159 4.19 3.54 -11.49
CA VAL A 159 3.78 4.68 -12.33
C VAL A 159 2.62 5.45 -11.70
N GLU A 160 1.63 4.77 -11.11
CA GLU A 160 0.56 5.43 -10.32
C GLU A 160 1.16 6.32 -9.23
N GLY A 161 2.08 5.77 -8.42
CA GLY A 161 2.73 6.51 -7.33
C GLY A 161 3.45 7.76 -7.82
N ARG A 162 4.22 7.65 -8.91
CA ARG A 162 4.94 8.78 -9.53
C ARG A 162 3.98 9.85 -10.06
N LEU A 163 2.92 9.45 -10.74
CA LEU A 163 1.90 10.38 -11.25
C LEU A 163 1.16 11.09 -10.13
N ILE A 164 0.81 10.38 -9.05
CA ILE A 164 0.18 11.00 -7.87
C ILE A 164 1.13 12.02 -7.23
N ALA A 165 2.40 11.69 -7.06
CA ALA A 165 3.39 12.59 -6.46
C ALA A 165 3.64 13.85 -7.31
N ARG A 166 3.66 13.70 -8.64
CA ARG A 166 3.88 14.79 -9.59
C ARG A 166 2.65 15.71 -9.75
N MET A 167 1.46 15.12 -9.87
CA MET A 167 0.24 15.85 -10.22
C MET A 167 -0.60 16.28 -9.01
N LEU A 168 -0.39 15.67 -7.84
CA LEU A 168 -1.13 15.91 -6.59
C LEU A 168 -2.66 15.93 -6.77
N PRO A 169 -3.28 14.94 -7.44
CA PRO A 169 -4.67 14.99 -7.87
C PRO A 169 -5.61 15.16 -6.68
N ARG A 170 -6.61 16.05 -6.81
CA ARG A 170 -7.50 16.47 -5.72
C ARG A 170 -8.19 15.30 -5.00
N TYR A 171 -8.55 14.26 -5.72
CA TYR A 171 -9.28 13.12 -5.21
C TYR A 171 -8.38 11.93 -4.76
N ASN A 172 -7.06 11.97 -4.89
CA ASN A 172 -6.20 11.00 -4.23
C ASN A 172 -5.94 11.39 -2.77
N ARG A 173 -5.92 10.41 -1.86
CA ARG A 173 -5.53 10.61 -0.44
C ARG A 173 -4.11 10.10 -0.18
N ALA A 174 -3.82 8.90 -0.67
CA ALA A 174 -2.50 8.28 -0.55
C ALA A 174 -1.51 8.87 -1.57
N GLY A 175 -0.22 8.73 -1.33
CA GLY A 175 0.83 9.11 -2.27
C GLY A 175 1.17 10.59 -2.35
N LYS A 176 0.41 11.47 -1.68
CA LYS A 176 0.64 12.93 -1.71
C LYS A 176 1.64 13.43 -0.68
N ARG A 177 1.89 12.64 0.37
CA ARG A 177 2.67 13.07 1.54
C ARG A 177 3.93 12.23 1.67
N ALA A 178 5.02 12.70 1.11
CA ALA A 178 6.34 12.18 1.40
C ALA A 178 6.80 12.59 2.82
N ASP A 179 6.23 13.66 3.39
CA ASP A 179 6.53 14.20 4.71
C ASP A 179 6.01 13.34 5.90
N LYS A 180 5.19 12.31 5.62
CA LYS A 180 4.66 11.38 6.64
C LYS A 180 5.75 10.53 7.31
N TYR A 181 6.83 10.24 6.58
CA TYR A 181 7.89 9.36 7.06
C TYR A 181 8.77 10.03 8.11
N CYS A 182 9.18 9.23 9.09
CA CYS A 182 10.11 9.60 10.14
C CYS A 182 11.00 8.41 10.49
N TYR A 183 12.03 8.66 11.28
CA TYR A 183 13.02 7.66 11.71
C TYR A 183 13.16 7.70 13.22
N VAL A 184 13.48 6.56 13.82
CA VAL A 184 14.02 6.50 15.18
C VAL A 184 15.53 6.60 15.05
N ARG A 185 16.13 7.57 15.76
CA ARG A 185 17.58 7.79 15.82
C ARG A 185 18.13 7.37 17.17
N LEU A 186 19.24 6.63 17.16
CA LEU A 186 20.10 6.40 18.29
C LEU A 186 21.41 7.19 18.07
N ASP A 187 21.68 8.18 18.91
CA ASP A 187 22.92 8.96 18.87
C ASP A 187 24.02 8.20 19.60
N ALA A 188 24.56 7.18 18.96
CA ALA A 188 25.50 6.25 19.56
C ALA A 188 26.87 6.89 19.93
N ALA A 189 27.19 8.07 19.37
CA ALA A 189 28.42 8.81 19.69
C ALA A 189 28.26 9.71 20.92
N ALA A 190 27.03 9.95 21.39
CA ALA A 190 26.81 10.74 22.60
C ALA A 190 27.33 10.01 23.86
N PRO A 191 27.83 10.68 24.88
CA PRO A 191 28.25 10.05 26.14
C PRO A 191 27.13 9.23 26.81
N TRP A 192 25.91 9.72 26.67
CA TRP A 192 24.68 9.07 27.14
C TRP A 192 23.65 9.00 26.01
N PRO A 193 23.78 8.01 25.11
CA PRO A 193 22.89 7.87 23.94
C PRO A 193 21.41 7.79 24.34
N ARG A 194 20.54 8.34 23.50
CA ARG A 194 19.08 8.21 23.67
C ARG A 194 18.39 7.99 22.34
N LEU A 195 17.18 7.49 22.40
CA LEU A 195 16.30 7.40 21.24
C LEU A 195 15.55 8.71 21.01
N ALA A 196 15.39 9.07 19.74
CA ALA A 196 14.60 10.24 19.33
C ALA A 196 13.92 10.00 17.98
N VAL A 197 12.72 10.58 17.82
CA VAL A 197 12.08 10.62 16.50
C VAL A 197 12.62 11.80 15.72
N VAL A 198 13.16 11.53 14.53
CA VAL A 198 13.65 12.53 13.59
C VAL A 198 12.90 12.47 12.28
N LYS A 199 12.76 13.58 11.60
CA LYS A 199 12.12 13.63 10.28
C LYS A 199 13.02 13.13 9.17
N GLU A 200 14.31 13.42 9.28
CA GLU A 200 15.32 13.06 8.29
C GLU A 200 16.50 12.39 8.96
N PRO A 201 17.09 11.37 8.32
CA PRO A 201 18.31 10.78 8.83
C PRO A 201 19.46 11.78 8.70
N SER A 202 20.28 11.85 9.73
CA SER A 202 21.52 12.64 9.74
C SER A 202 22.73 11.75 9.41
N PRO A 203 23.84 12.31 8.96
CA PRO A 203 25.08 11.55 8.75
C PRO A 203 25.60 10.89 10.04
N SER A 204 25.28 11.47 11.20
CA SER A 204 25.67 10.98 12.51
C SER A 204 24.54 10.19 13.17
N GLY A 205 24.88 9.09 13.82
CA GLY A 205 23.94 8.23 14.53
C GLY A 205 23.35 7.10 13.69
N LEU A 206 22.71 6.17 14.37
CA LEU A 206 22.02 5.05 13.76
C LEU A 206 20.54 5.38 13.58
N HIS A 207 19.97 4.96 12.47
CA HIS A 207 18.58 5.26 12.12
C HIS A 207 17.84 3.98 11.79
N LEU A 208 16.64 3.83 12.34
CA LEU A 208 15.71 2.75 12.04
C LEU A 208 14.47 3.33 11.37
N GLY A 209 14.16 2.86 10.18
CA GLY A 209 13.05 3.36 9.38
C GLY A 209 13.40 3.38 7.88
N PRO A 210 12.59 4.06 7.07
CA PRO A 210 11.52 5.04 7.34
C PRO A 210 10.25 4.42 7.92
N LEU A 211 9.67 5.05 8.92
CA LEU A 211 8.44 4.63 9.58
C LEU A 211 7.25 5.45 9.07
N PRO A 212 6.05 4.86 8.94
CA PRO A 212 4.92 5.50 8.26
C PRO A 212 4.27 6.64 9.05
N SER A 213 4.56 6.76 10.35
CA SER A 213 4.02 7.82 11.22
C SER A 213 4.84 7.99 12.50
N ARG A 214 4.67 9.17 13.13
CA ARG A 214 5.26 9.43 14.46
C ARG A 214 4.70 8.49 15.53
N THR A 215 3.45 8.08 15.43
CA THR A 215 2.84 7.09 16.33
C THR A 215 3.57 5.76 16.26
N MET A 216 3.84 5.27 15.05
CA MET A 216 4.61 4.04 14.85
C MET A 216 6.04 4.18 15.38
N ALA A 217 6.69 5.31 15.16
CA ALA A 217 8.02 5.59 15.73
C ALA A 217 8.00 5.63 17.26
N GLY A 218 6.92 6.15 17.86
CA GLY A 218 6.70 6.10 19.31
C GLY A 218 6.60 4.67 19.83
N LEU A 219 5.83 3.80 19.17
CA LEU A 219 5.73 2.39 19.55
C LEU A 219 7.07 1.66 19.47
N VAL A 220 7.87 1.95 18.43
CA VAL A 220 9.23 1.40 18.31
C VAL A 220 10.13 1.88 19.45
N ILE A 221 10.10 3.17 19.80
CA ILE A 221 10.86 3.70 20.94
C ILE A 221 10.42 3.03 22.25
N GLU A 222 9.10 2.86 22.45
CA GLU A 222 8.56 2.18 23.62
C GLU A 222 8.92 0.69 23.67
N ALA A 223 9.10 0.01 22.52
CA ALA A 223 9.64 -1.34 22.47
C ALA A 223 11.06 -1.38 23.07
N PHE A 224 11.95 -0.48 22.64
CA PHE A 224 13.29 -0.38 23.21
C PHE A 224 13.28 -0.05 24.71
N HIS A 225 12.46 0.93 25.11
CA HIS A 225 12.35 1.34 26.51
C HIS A 225 11.72 0.27 27.42
N SER A 226 10.91 -0.64 26.86
CA SER A 226 10.34 -1.75 27.62
C SER A 226 11.35 -2.87 27.84
N ALA A 227 12.33 -3.00 26.94
CA ALA A 227 13.34 -4.03 27.01
C ALA A 227 14.68 -3.55 27.61
N LEU A 228 14.99 -2.26 27.52
CA LEU A 228 16.31 -1.70 27.87
C LEU A 228 16.16 -0.47 28.77
N PRO A 229 16.97 -0.32 29.82
CA PRO A 229 16.88 0.81 30.74
C PRO A 229 17.51 2.08 30.19
N LEU A 230 17.23 2.43 28.93
CA LEU A 230 17.71 3.64 28.29
C LEU A 230 17.02 4.88 28.88
N ARG A 231 17.75 5.99 28.96
CA ARG A 231 17.18 7.25 29.43
C ARG A 231 16.07 7.75 28.52
N ARG A 232 15.02 8.28 29.14
CA ARG A 232 13.84 8.84 28.44
C ARG A 232 13.87 10.36 28.36
N CYS A 233 14.71 11.02 29.18
CA CYS A 233 14.79 12.48 29.26
C CYS A 233 15.38 13.10 27.99
N SER A 234 15.00 14.36 27.72
CA SER A 234 15.51 15.14 26.59
C SER A 234 16.70 16.02 26.96
N THR A 235 17.13 16.05 28.22
CA THR A 235 18.26 16.83 28.73
C THR A 235 19.51 16.55 27.89
N ARG A 236 20.23 17.61 27.50
CA ARG A 236 21.51 17.46 26.82
C ARG A 236 22.59 17.12 27.85
N LEU A 237 23.21 15.97 27.66
CA LEU A 237 24.28 15.47 28.51
C LEU A 237 25.55 15.39 27.67
N GLY A 238 26.42 16.38 27.81
CA GLY A 238 27.75 16.41 27.17
C GLY A 238 28.76 15.53 27.90
N ALA A 239 29.97 15.40 27.37
CA ALA A 239 31.06 14.63 27.98
C ALA A 239 31.44 15.10 29.38
N GLY A 240 31.34 16.41 29.64
CA GLY A 240 31.64 17.01 30.94
C GLY A 240 30.41 17.30 31.80
N TYR A 241 29.26 16.73 31.50
CA TYR A 241 28.05 16.98 32.28
C TYR A 241 28.19 16.47 33.71
N GLN A 242 28.01 17.37 34.64
CA GLN A 242 27.93 17.07 36.07
C GLN A 242 26.49 17.36 36.57
N PRO A 243 25.87 16.39 37.28
CA PRO A 243 24.55 16.64 37.87
C PRO A 243 24.59 17.81 38.86
N PRO A 244 23.55 18.64 38.86
CA PRO A 244 23.43 19.69 39.91
C PRO A 244 23.41 19.06 41.31
N PRO A 245 23.94 19.75 42.34
CA PRO A 245 23.79 19.31 43.71
C PRO A 245 22.32 19.11 44.08
N GLY A 246 21.97 17.97 44.65
CA GLY A 246 20.58 17.62 44.99
C GLY A 246 19.67 17.25 43.81
N ALA A 247 20.22 16.98 42.63
CA ALA A 247 19.44 16.51 41.49
C ALA A 247 18.66 15.25 41.86
N SER A 248 17.34 15.29 41.71
CA SER A 248 16.47 14.14 41.94
C SER A 248 16.28 13.32 40.64
N PRO A 249 16.18 11.98 40.74
CA PRO A 249 15.87 11.15 39.62
C PRO A 249 14.45 11.43 39.05
N CYS A 250 14.30 11.35 37.75
CA CYS A 250 12.98 11.47 37.10
C CYS A 250 12.06 10.28 37.47
N SER A 251 10.76 10.44 37.32
CA SER A 251 9.76 9.41 37.66
C SER A 251 10.06 8.04 37.04
N SER A 252 10.50 8.01 35.79
CA SER A 252 10.89 6.74 35.13
C SER A 252 12.06 6.05 35.79
N ALA A 253 13.02 6.82 36.35
CA ALA A 253 14.16 6.27 37.06
C ALA A 253 13.78 5.82 38.47
N GLN A 254 12.90 6.59 39.17
CA GLN A 254 12.36 6.20 40.48
C GLN A 254 11.61 4.86 40.40
N LEU A 255 10.91 4.60 39.28
CA LEU A 255 10.20 3.34 39.03
C LEU A 255 11.12 2.24 38.46
N GLY A 256 12.43 2.43 38.38
CA GLY A 256 13.39 1.47 37.83
C GLY A 256 13.25 1.26 36.31
N ALA A 257 12.40 2.01 35.62
CA ALA A 257 12.13 1.84 34.19
C ALA A 257 13.22 2.49 33.28
N SER A 258 14.12 3.31 33.82
CA SER A 258 15.23 3.90 33.06
C SER A 258 16.37 4.25 33.99
N GLN A 259 17.60 4.31 33.46
CA GLN A 259 18.71 4.90 34.17
C GLN A 259 18.68 6.44 34.09
N CYS A 260 19.21 7.08 35.10
CA CYS A 260 19.15 8.54 35.22
C CYS A 260 20.57 9.16 35.32
N PRO A 261 21.31 9.24 34.22
CA PRO A 261 22.61 9.90 34.20
C PRO A 261 22.53 11.41 34.53
N CYS A 262 21.36 12.03 34.29
CA CYS A 262 21.13 13.43 34.60
C CYS A 262 21.09 13.76 36.12
N ALA A 263 20.89 12.75 36.98
CA ALA A 263 20.95 12.85 38.42
C ALA A 263 22.20 12.15 39.00
N GLY A 264 23.13 11.69 38.15
CA GLY A 264 24.31 10.95 38.59
C GLY A 264 24.06 9.52 39.07
N LEU A 265 22.86 8.98 38.83
CA LEU A 265 22.41 7.69 39.32
C LEU A 265 22.41 6.63 38.21
N ALA A 266 23.35 6.68 37.27
CA ALA A 266 23.48 5.72 36.22
C ALA A 266 24.71 4.83 36.41
N ASP A 267 24.53 3.50 36.29
CA ASP A 267 25.63 2.58 36.06
C ASP A 267 26.14 2.73 34.62
N ALA A 268 27.32 3.35 34.46
CA ALA A 268 27.90 3.60 33.13
C ALA A 268 28.13 2.31 32.33
N ALA A 269 28.59 1.24 32.98
CA ALA A 269 28.83 -0.04 32.33
C ALA A 269 27.52 -0.72 31.93
N GLY A 270 26.52 -0.74 32.80
CA GLY A 270 25.19 -1.25 32.49
C GLY A 270 24.48 -0.45 31.38
N TYR A 271 24.66 0.87 31.40
CA TYR A 271 24.13 1.73 30.34
C TYR A 271 24.77 1.43 28.98
N ALA A 272 26.11 1.29 28.95
CA ALA A 272 26.83 0.93 27.73
C ALA A 272 26.37 -0.40 27.16
N ARG A 273 26.12 -1.42 27.99
CA ARG A 273 25.57 -2.71 27.55
C ARG A 273 24.17 -2.55 26.96
N ALA A 274 23.30 -1.73 27.56
CA ALA A 274 21.96 -1.45 27.02
C ALA A 274 22.03 -0.73 25.67
N VAL A 275 22.93 0.23 25.51
CA VAL A 275 23.19 0.95 24.25
C VAL A 275 23.72 -0.01 23.18
N ASP A 276 24.62 -0.94 23.54
CA ASP A 276 25.15 -1.92 22.60
C ASP A 276 24.07 -2.87 22.09
N THR A 277 23.18 -3.33 22.98
CA THR A 277 22.02 -4.13 22.59
C THR A 277 21.10 -3.34 21.66
N ALA A 278 20.85 -2.06 21.94
CA ALA A 278 20.09 -1.21 21.04
C ALA A 278 20.79 -1.06 19.67
N ARG A 279 22.11 -0.83 19.67
CA ARG A 279 22.91 -0.70 18.44
C ARG A 279 22.77 -1.93 17.54
N ARG A 280 22.86 -3.14 18.09
CA ARG A 280 22.67 -4.38 17.34
C ARG A 280 21.30 -4.43 16.66
N ALA A 281 20.25 -4.03 17.36
CA ALA A 281 18.91 -3.98 16.76
C ALA A 281 18.80 -3.00 15.59
N PHE A 282 19.47 -1.84 15.68
CA PHE A 282 19.58 -0.88 14.57
C PHE A 282 20.41 -1.41 13.39
N GLN A 283 21.30 -2.36 13.64
CA GLN A 283 22.12 -3.04 12.63
C GLN A 283 21.48 -4.32 12.09
N GLY A 284 20.21 -4.58 12.47
CA GLY A 284 19.41 -5.68 11.95
C GLY A 284 19.31 -6.90 12.88
N ASP A 285 19.91 -6.91 14.07
CA ASP A 285 19.75 -7.99 15.06
C ASP A 285 18.92 -7.52 16.28
N PRO A 286 17.58 -7.65 16.25
CA PRO A 286 16.70 -7.28 17.36
C PRO A 286 16.52 -8.41 18.39
N THR A 287 17.16 -9.57 18.24
CA THR A 287 16.86 -10.81 18.97
C THR A 287 16.73 -10.61 20.48
N ALA A 288 17.72 -9.99 21.12
CA ALA A 288 17.70 -9.77 22.57
C ALA A 288 16.54 -8.88 23.06
N ILE A 289 16.05 -7.95 22.21
CA ILE A 289 14.89 -7.11 22.53
C ILE A 289 13.61 -7.91 22.34
N VAL A 290 13.52 -8.69 21.27
CA VAL A 290 12.37 -9.55 20.96
C VAL A 290 12.14 -10.57 22.06
N GLU A 291 13.20 -11.26 22.52
CA GLU A 291 13.14 -12.23 23.61
C GLU A 291 12.59 -11.61 24.89
N ARG A 292 13.09 -10.43 25.29
CA ARG A 292 12.62 -9.72 26.49
C ARG A 292 11.17 -9.29 26.39
N LEU A 293 10.75 -8.77 25.24
CA LEU A 293 9.35 -8.36 25.02
C LEU A 293 8.41 -9.56 24.97
N SER A 294 8.83 -10.67 24.36
CA SER A 294 8.06 -11.91 24.30
C SER A 294 7.89 -12.54 25.67
N ALA A 295 8.96 -12.60 26.46
CA ALA A 295 8.91 -13.07 27.85
C ALA A 295 7.95 -12.20 28.67
N ARG A 296 8.08 -10.88 28.57
CA ARG A 296 7.20 -9.94 29.28
C ARG A 296 5.73 -10.09 28.87
N MET A 297 5.45 -10.27 27.59
CA MET A 297 4.11 -10.52 27.07
C MET A 297 3.53 -11.82 27.67
N GLY A 298 4.33 -12.89 27.74
CA GLY A 298 3.93 -14.15 28.35
C GLY A 298 3.62 -14.00 29.84
N GLU A 299 4.50 -13.33 30.63
CA GLU A 299 4.28 -13.05 32.06
C GLU A 299 2.94 -12.29 32.28
N LEU A 300 2.70 -11.27 31.49
CA LEU A 300 1.47 -10.47 31.57
C LEU A 300 0.23 -11.30 31.23
N ALA A 301 0.29 -12.14 30.23
CA ALA A 301 -0.79 -13.04 29.84
C ALA A 301 -1.08 -14.07 30.93
N CYS A 302 -0.06 -14.69 31.52
CA CYS A 302 -0.19 -15.61 32.65
C CYS A 302 -0.81 -14.92 33.88
N ALA A 303 -0.48 -13.64 34.10
CA ALA A 303 -1.07 -12.83 35.17
C ALA A 303 -2.46 -12.27 34.82
N GLN A 304 -3.06 -12.68 33.70
CA GLN A 304 -4.36 -12.21 33.17
C GLN A 304 -4.43 -10.68 32.93
N ARG A 305 -3.29 -10.02 32.75
CA ARG A 305 -3.18 -8.60 32.43
C ARG A 305 -3.20 -8.41 30.91
N PHE A 306 -4.31 -8.78 30.28
CA PHE A 306 -4.42 -8.89 28.83
C PHE A 306 -4.25 -7.57 28.08
N GLU A 307 -4.68 -6.45 28.64
CA GLU A 307 -4.49 -5.12 28.03
C GLU A 307 -3.01 -4.76 27.95
N GLU A 308 -2.24 -5.05 28.99
CA GLU A 308 -0.81 -4.78 29.03
C GLU A 308 -0.03 -5.78 28.14
N ALA A 309 -0.47 -7.04 28.08
CA ALA A 309 0.07 -8.01 27.12
C ALA A 309 -0.17 -7.56 25.67
N ALA A 310 -1.35 -7.01 25.37
CA ALA A 310 -1.65 -6.43 24.06
C ALA A 310 -0.74 -5.24 23.72
N LEU A 311 -0.47 -4.36 24.67
CA LEU A 311 0.48 -3.26 24.48
C LEU A 311 1.90 -3.77 24.22
N ALA A 312 2.34 -4.82 24.93
CA ALA A 312 3.65 -5.45 24.69
C ALA A 312 3.73 -6.07 23.28
N ARG A 313 2.67 -6.76 22.86
CA ARG A 313 2.52 -7.30 21.50
C ARG A 313 2.60 -6.20 20.44
N ASP A 314 1.89 -5.10 20.62
CA ASP A 314 1.86 -3.99 19.65
C ASP A 314 3.23 -3.32 19.53
N ARG A 315 3.98 -3.17 20.63
CA ARG A 315 5.37 -2.69 20.64
C ARG A 315 6.29 -3.65 19.90
N LEU A 316 6.20 -4.95 20.17
CA LEU A 316 6.98 -5.99 19.50
C LEU A 316 6.68 -5.99 17.99
N SER A 317 5.42 -5.98 17.59
CA SER A 317 5.00 -5.92 16.19
C SER A 317 5.53 -4.67 15.47
N ALA A 318 5.51 -3.50 16.15
CA ALA A 318 6.06 -2.26 15.61
C ALA A 318 7.57 -2.36 15.37
N LEU A 319 8.32 -2.93 16.31
CA LEU A 319 9.76 -3.13 16.19
C LEU A 319 10.10 -4.09 15.02
N LEU A 320 9.45 -5.26 14.98
CA LEU A 320 9.65 -6.24 13.92
C LEU A 320 9.33 -5.67 12.54
N GLY A 321 8.20 -4.95 12.43
CA GLY A 321 7.82 -4.26 11.21
C GLY A 321 8.82 -3.18 10.79
N ALA A 322 9.43 -2.48 11.74
CA ALA A 322 10.47 -1.47 11.49
C ALA A 322 11.76 -2.11 10.97
N VAL A 323 12.26 -3.16 11.63
CA VAL A 323 13.46 -3.90 11.23
C VAL A 323 13.27 -4.55 9.86
N ARG A 324 12.15 -5.24 9.63
CA ARG A 324 11.87 -5.82 8.31
C ARG A 324 11.85 -4.77 7.20
N ARG A 325 11.25 -3.62 7.45
CA ARG A 325 11.22 -2.52 6.48
C ARG A 325 12.62 -2.01 6.17
N ASP A 326 13.44 -1.83 7.17
CA ASP A 326 14.82 -1.38 7.03
C ASP A 326 15.65 -2.40 6.22
N ARG A 327 15.55 -3.69 6.55
CA ARG A 327 16.20 -4.78 5.81
C ARG A 327 15.79 -4.83 4.34
N LEU A 328 14.49 -4.68 4.03
CA LEU A 328 13.99 -4.66 2.65
C LEU A 328 14.60 -3.50 1.85
N LEU A 329 14.64 -2.31 2.44
CA LEU A 329 15.26 -1.14 1.80
C LEU A 329 16.78 -1.26 1.70
N ALA A 330 17.42 -1.87 2.67
CA ALA A 330 18.84 -2.17 2.59
C ALA A 330 19.15 -3.18 1.47
N ALA A 331 18.32 -4.21 1.29
CA ALA A 331 18.50 -5.21 0.24
C ALA A 331 18.43 -4.59 -1.16
N VAL A 332 17.43 -3.75 -1.48
CA VAL A 332 17.37 -3.09 -2.81
C VAL A 332 18.52 -2.12 -3.03
N ARG A 333 19.03 -1.47 -1.97
CA ARG A 333 20.20 -0.61 -2.06
C ARG A 333 21.48 -1.40 -2.33
N ARG A 334 21.67 -2.54 -1.62
CA ARG A 334 22.84 -3.41 -1.82
C ARG A 334 22.84 -4.07 -3.19
N ALA A 335 21.66 -4.37 -3.76
CA ALA A 335 21.55 -4.88 -5.12
C ALA A 335 22.05 -3.87 -6.16
N GLY A 336 21.98 -2.56 -5.86
CA GLY A 336 22.42 -1.50 -6.77
C GLY A 336 21.55 -1.49 -8.04
N ARG A 337 22.20 -1.45 -9.20
CA ARG A 337 21.53 -1.60 -10.48
C ARG A 337 21.38 -3.09 -10.79
N CYS A 338 20.15 -3.55 -10.96
CA CYS A 338 19.85 -4.94 -11.26
C CYS A 338 18.77 -5.06 -12.34
N GLU A 339 18.91 -6.07 -13.19
CA GLU A 339 17.90 -6.48 -14.15
C GLU A 339 17.33 -7.83 -13.68
N VAL A 340 16.01 -7.89 -13.54
CA VAL A 340 15.29 -9.11 -13.14
C VAL A 340 14.17 -9.38 -14.12
N ARG A 341 13.91 -10.68 -14.36
CA ARG A 341 12.91 -11.15 -15.31
C ARG A 341 11.90 -12.08 -14.64
N ARG A 342 10.66 -12.00 -15.09
CA ARG A 342 9.60 -12.96 -14.78
C ARG A 342 8.74 -13.17 -16.01
N GLY A 343 8.81 -14.36 -16.60
CA GLY A 343 8.17 -14.65 -17.88
C GLY A 343 8.70 -13.72 -18.98
N GLU A 344 7.83 -13.02 -19.66
CA GLU A 344 8.19 -12.12 -20.77
C GLU A 344 8.59 -10.71 -20.33
N VAL A 345 8.36 -10.35 -19.05
CA VAL A 345 8.66 -8.99 -18.57
C VAL A 345 9.99 -8.95 -17.84
N ALA A 346 10.83 -8.00 -18.22
CA ALA A 346 12.08 -7.69 -17.54
C ALA A 346 12.05 -6.24 -17.03
N TRP A 347 12.50 -6.06 -15.80
CA TRP A 347 12.61 -4.75 -15.13
C TRP A 347 14.06 -4.44 -14.83
N THR A 348 14.49 -3.22 -15.09
CA THR A 348 15.75 -2.68 -14.59
C THR A 348 15.45 -1.78 -13.39
N PHE A 349 15.98 -2.16 -12.24
CA PHE A 349 15.93 -1.34 -11.02
C PHE A 349 17.32 -0.73 -10.76
N ASP A 350 17.33 0.41 -10.08
CA ASP A 350 18.54 1.06 -9.58
C ASP A 350 18.29 1.55 -8.14
N ALA A 351 18.90 0.87 -7.18
CA ALA A 351 18.72 1.11 -5.75
C ALA A 351 17.24 1.19 -5.31
N GLY A 352 16.38 0.34 -5.89
CA GLY A 352 14.95 0.29 -5.59
C GLY A 352 14.07 1.23 -6.41
N ARG A 353 14.62 1.91 -7.43
CA ARG A 353 13.86 2.68 -8.43
C ARG A 353 13.69 1.87 -9.71
N LEU A 354 12.51 1.86 -10.28
CA LEU A 354 12.29 1.33 -11.62
C LEU A 354 12.85 2.29 -12.66
N VAL A 355 13.88 1.88 -13.41
CA VAL A 355 14.52 2.70 -14.44
C VAL A 355 13.97 2.36 -15.81
N ASP A 356 13.77 1.06 -16.08
CA ASP A 356 13.29 0.58 -17.37
C ASP A 356 12.44 -0.68 -17.22
N VAL A 357 11.59 -0.91 -18.21
CA VAL A 357 10.78 -2.13 -18.33
C VAL A 357 10.70 -2.53 -19.80
N SER A 358 10.96 -3.80 -20.07
CA SER A 358 10.86 -4.38 -21.41
C SER A 358 9.99 -5.64 -21.39
N VAL A 359 9.41 -5.94 -22.55
CA VAL A 359 8.66 -7.18 -22.78
C VAL A 359 9.31 -7.89 -23.94
N ALA A 360 9.52 -9.20 -23.83
CA ALA A 360 10.17 -9.99 -24.87
C ALA A 360 9.48 -9.78 -26.24
N GLY A 361 10.29 -9.54 -27.27
CA GLY A 361 9.78 -9.29 -28.63
C GLY A 361 9.20 -7.90 -28.90
N THR A 362 9.23 -6.98 -27.91
CA THR A 362 8.78 -5.59 -28.10
C THR A 362 9.91 -4.60 -27.86
N ALA A 363 9.90 -3.49 -28.59
CA ALA A 363 10.78 -2.37 -28.28
C ALA A 363 10.43 -1.79 -26.92
N GLY A 364 11.44 -1.44 -26.13
CA GLY A 364 11.25 -0.80 -24.81
C GLY A 364 10.35 0.44 -24.93
N ARG A 365 9.36 0.53 -24.05
CA ARG A 365 8.41 1.65 -24.04
C ARG A 365 8.79 2.61 -22.93
N ALA A 366 8.96 3.88 -23.27
CA ALA A 366 9.20 4.91 -22.26
C ALA A 366 8.08 4.92 -21.20
N LEU A 367 8.46 4.98 -19.94
CA LEU A 367 7.51 5.06 -18.84
C LEU A 367 6.82 6.43 -18.86
N PRO A 368 5.50 6.49 -18.53
CA PRO A 368 4.72 7.74 -18.53
C PRO A 368 5.18 8.77 -17.50
N ALA A 369 6.05 8.37 -16.57
CA ALA A 369 6.61 9.25 -15.56
C ALA A 369 8.06 8.85 -15.28
N ASP A 370 8.96 9.84 -15.31
CA ASP A 370 10.38 9.65 -15.04
C ASP A 370 10.62 9.11 -13.63
N PRO A 371 11.68 8.29 -13.44
CA PRO A 371 12.10 7.89 -12.12
C PRO A 371 12.55 9.11 -11.31
N PRO A 372 12.28 9.15 -9.99
CA PRO A 372 12.82 10.19 -9.12
C PRO A 372 14.35 10.13 -9.11
N PRO A 373 15.06 11.21 -8.73
CA PRO A 373 16.53 11.23 -8.73
C PRO A 373 17.10 10.11 -7.85
N PRO A 374 18.30 9.60 -8.16
CA PRO A 374 18.95 8.58 -7.36
C PRO A 374 19.19 9.08 -5.93
N PRO A 375 19.16 8.16 -4.92
CA PRO A 375 19.56 8.51 -3.57
C PRO A 375 21.04 8.94 -3.56
N ALA A 376 21.36 9.94 -2.75
CA ALA A 376 22.76 10.31 -2.54
C ALA A 376 23.52 9.14 -1.88
N ASP A 377 24.76 8.89 -2.31
CA ASP A 377 25.59 7.81 -1.82
C ASP A 377 25.69 7.80 -0.27
N GLY A 378 25.53 6.61 0.31
CA GLY A 378 25.68 6.38 1.76
C GLY A 378 24.54 6.91 2.63
N ARG A 379 23.52 7.57 2.08
CA ARG A 379 22.37 8.05 2.84
C ARG A 379 21.19 7.07 2.81
N PRO A 380 20.38 7.03 3.87
CA PRO A 380 19.10 6.32 3.82
C PRO A 380 18.23 6.82 2.65
N VAL A 381 17.35 5.95 2.17
CA VAL A 381 16.41 6.28 1.09
C VAL A 381 15.66 7.57 1.42
N GLY A 382 15.77 8.58 0.57
CA GLY A 382 15.07 9.85 0.74
C GLY A 382 13.55 9.62 0.72
N ARG A 383 12.80 10.44 1.46
CA ARG A 383 11.34 10.26 1.66
C ARG A 383 10.55 10.13 0.36
N ALA A 384 10.95 10.83 -0.68
CA ALA A 384 10.28 10.80 -1.99
C ALA A 384 10.37 9.42 -2.66
N LEU A 385 11.42 8.65 -2.35
CA LEU A 385 11.70 7.33 -2.92
C LEU A 385 11.13 6.16 -2.10
N VAL A 386 10.77 6.41 -0.85
CA VAL A 386 10.42 5.33 0.10
C VAL A 386 9.25 4.46 -0.41
N ASP A 387 8.20 5.08 -0.93
CA ASP A 387 7.01 4.35 -1.38
C ASP A 387 7.37 3.44 -2.58
N GLU A 388 8.14 3.94 -3.53
CA GLU A 388 8.59 3.17 -4.70
C GLU A 388 9.59 2.07 -4.31
N ALA A 389 10.63 2.41 -3.56
CA ALA A 389 11.64 1.44 -3.11
C ALA A 389 11.05 0.31 -2.27
N LEU A 390 10.05 0.61 -1.42
CA LEU A 390 9.32 -0.41 -0.67
C LEU A 390 8.40 -1.26 -1.55
N CYS A 391 7.79 -0.66 -2.57
CA CYS A 391 6.99 -1.40 -3.55
C CYS A 391 7.87 -2.43 -4.27
N VAL A 392 9.01 -1.99 -4.80
CA VAL A 392 10.01 -2.85 -5.46
C VAL A 392 10.53 -3.91 -4.50
N ALA A 393 11.01 -3.51 -3.31
CA ALA A 393 11.58 -4.45 -2.34
C ALA A 393 10.60 -5.55 -1.94
N LYS A 394 9.35 -5.20 -1.66
CA LYS A 394 8.29 -6.18 -1.32
C LYS A 394 7.95 -7.10 -2.48
N TYR A 395 7.99 -6.60 -3.71
CA TYR A 395 7.75 -7.42 -4.89
C TYR A 395 8.88 -8.43 -5.10
N LEU A 396 10.14 -7.98 -5.02
CA LEU A 396 11.31 -8.84 -5.14
C LEU A 396 11.35 -9.89 -4.04
N ASP A 397 11.09 -9.51 -2.80
CA ASP A 397 11.05 -10.40 -1.64
C ASP A 397 9.97 -11.50 -1.80
N ARG A 398 8.75 -11.10 -2.16
CA ARG A 398 7.62 -12.03 -2.30
C ARG A 398 7.77 -13.00 -3.46
N ASN A 399 8.38 -12.57 -4.54
CA ASN A 399 8.47 -13.34 -5.78
C ASN A 399 9.88 -13.89 -6.02
N ALA A 400 10.81 -13.82 -5.07
CA ALA A 400 12.22 -14.15 -5.26
C ALA A 400 12.44 -15.52 -5.95
N GLY A 401 11.67 -16.54 -5.57
CA GLY A 401 11.74 -17.89 -6.18
C GLY A 401 11.17 -17.99 -7.60
N GLN A 402 10.57 -16.92 -8.13
CA GLN A 402 9.98 -16.86 -9.48
C GLN A 402 10.69 -15.84 -10.38
N LEU A 403 11.72 -15.20 -9.86
CA LEU A 403 12.50 -14.17 -10.56
C LEU A 403 13.81 -14.75 -11.06
N GLU A 404 14.13 -14.48 -12.29
CA GLU A 404 15.46 -14.69 -12.88
C GLU A 404 16.27 -13.41 -12.71
N VAL A 405 17.41 -13.47 -12.04
CA VAL A 405 18.35 -12.34 -11.94
C VAL A 405 19.25 -12.37 -13.15
N VAL A 406 19.01 -11.46 -14.10
CA VAL A 406 19.77 -11.35 -15.35
C VAL A 406 21.12 -10.67 -15.10
N SER A 407 21.10 -9.59 -14.32
CA SER A 407 22.31 -8.87 -13.92
C SER A 407 22.11 -8.18 -12.57
N CYS A 408 23.19 -8.00 -11.81
CA CYS A 408 23.19 -7.29 -10.55
C CYS A 408 24.56 -6.67 -10.31
N SER A 409 24.61 -5.35 -10.12
CA SER A 409 25.88 -4.63 -9.88
C SER A 409 26.39 -4.75 -8.45
N GLY A 410 25.54 -5.13 -7.53
CA GLY A 410 25.85 -5.30 -6.11
C GLY A 410 25.55 -6.72 -5.60
N VAL A 411 24.99 -6.83 -4.40
CA VAL A 411 24.66 -8.10 -3.76
C VAL A 411 23.16 -8.34 -3.80
N TRP A 412 22.75 -9.50 -4.34
CA TRP A 412 21.36 -9.93 -4.36
C TRP A 412 21.01 -10.69 -3.08
N ASP A 413 20.23 -10.07 -2.21
CA ASP A 413 19.84 -10.59 -0.89
C ASP A 413 18.34 -10.93 -0.79
N PHE A 414 17.70 -11.30 -1.89
CA PHE A 414 16.29 -11.71 -1.86
C PHE A 414 16.12 -13.22 -2.03
N PRO A 415 15.19 -13.86 -1.30
CA PRO A 415 14.29 -13.24 -0.30
C PRO A 415 15.07 -12.77 0.92
N VAL A 416 14.64 -11.61 1.45
CA VAL A 416 15.19 -11.13 2.73
C VAL A 416 14.81 -12.13 3.81
N ALA A 417 15.82 -12.71 4.47
CA ALA A 417 15.63 -13.74 5.45
C ALA A 417 14.48 -13.37 6.42
N ALA A 418 13.45 -14.20 6.44
CA ALA A 418 12.52 -14.18 7.54
C ALA A 418 13.35 -14.54 8.77
N ASP A 419 13.27 -13.75 9.84
CA ASP A 419 13.85 -14.17 11.11
C ASP A 419 13.09 -15.41 11.59
N ASP A 420 13.55 -16.60 11.20
CA ASP A 420 13.01 -17.88 11.71
C ASP A 420 13.17 -17.98 13.24
N ALA A 421 14.01 -17.12 13.82
CA ALA A 421 14.19 -16.96 15.27
C ALA A 421 13.14 -16.04 15.92
N LEU A 422 12.30 -15.33 15.15
CA LEU A 422 11.29 -14.45 15.73
C LEU A 422 10.00 -15.22 15.99
N PRO A 423 9.43 -15.16 17.22
CA PRO A 423 8.18 -15.84 17.52
C PRO A 423 7.09 -15.38 16.55
N ARG A 424 6.45 -16.33 15.87
CA ARG A 424 5.24 -16.04 15.10
C ARG A 424 4.21 -15.55 16.10
N LEU A 425 3.81 -14.28 15.99
CA LEU A 425 2.68 -13.75 16.73
C LEU A 425 1.43 -14.49 16.23
N VAL A 426 0.95 -15.45 17.02
CA VAL A 426 -0.31 -16.18 16.80
C VAL A 426 -1.46 -15.25 17.14
#